data_94d162dfba31bb8ddc99c9d6154d80e6
#
_entry.id   94d162dfba31bb8ddc99c9d6154d80e6
#
_cell.length_a   1.000
_cell.length_b   1.000
_cell.length_c   1.000
_cell.angle_alpha   90.00
_cell.angle_beta   90.00
_cell.angle_gamma   90.00
#
_symmetry.space_group_name_H-M   'P 1'
#
loop_
_entity.id
_entity.type
_entity.pdbx_description
1 polymer ?
#
loop_
_entity_poly.entity_id
_entity_poly.type
_entity_poly.pdbx_seq_one_letter_code
_entity_poly.pdbx_strand_id
1 'polypeptide(L)'
;MTELFQEKWRAISTSDPLKSVVSGGALASSMAEVFMAGYQTAMRQSFGFDGPDWAAFCVSEGADGYPPVSINDDGTLSGYKTWVAAAAVTQQFLLKVGRGAEARYLVLARDAPGLTIEMKAEAEFLPELGVGRLALDHVFMGPALTLDRSQLKAFPKIEAGCILLAFLGFLQANGRRDVGAIIETLGPQVMAEPLGPALKELALAIQNQLVGDSDLDVSMRYWERDRRLIDQYLKMLA
;
A
#
# COMPACT_ATOMS: atom_id res chain seq x y z
N MET A 1 -2.27 13.29 -3.18
CA MET A 1 -3.53 12.54 -2.97
C MET A 1 -4.64 13.49 -2.59
N THR A 2 -5.83 13.35 -3.18
CA THR A 2 -6.92 14.28 -2.98
C THR A 2 -7.70 13.99 -1.69
N GLU A 3 -8.15 15.04 -0.98
CA GLU A 3 -9.05 14.90 0.19
C GLU A 3 -10.34 14.19 -0.18
N LEU A 4 -10.86 14.46 -1.38
CA LEU A 4 -12.05 13.83 -1.93
C LEU A 4 -11.89 12.30 -2.06
N PHE A 5 -10.73 11.81 -2.49
CA PHE A 5 -10.47 10.38 -2.56
C PHE A 5 -10.48 9.74 -1.17
N GLN A 6 -9.85 10.39 -0.19
CA GLN A 6 -9.82 9.88 1.18
C GLN A 6 -11.23 9.78 1.79
N GLU A 7 -12.05 10.82 1.61
CA GLU A 7 -13.43 10.84 2.09
C GLU A 7 -14.26 9.72 1.45
N LYS A 8 -14.21 9.61 0.13
CA LYS A 8 -14.92 8.54 -0.60
C LYS A 8 -14.42 7.15 -0.24
N TRP A 9 -13.09 6.97 -0.10
CA TRP A 9 -12.52 5.71 0.32
C TRP A 9 -13.04 5.27 1.70
N ARG A 10 -13.09 6.19 2.67
CA ARG A 10 -13.65 5.90 3.99
C ARG A 10 -15.10 5.42 3.91
N ALA A 11 -15.89 5.99 3.03
CA ALA A 11 -17.30 5.63 2.84
C ALA A 11 -17.51 4.24 2.22
N ILE A 12 -16.58 3.78 1.35
CA ILE A 12 -16.68 2.46 0.70
C ILE A 12 -15.96 1.34 1.45
N SER A 13 -15.19 1.67 2.48
CA SER A 13 -14.47 0.70 3.29
C SER A 13 -15.46 -0.29 3.93
N THR A 14 -15.53 -1.49 3.36
CA THR A 14 -16.48 -2.54 3.75
C THR A 14 -15.75 -3.72 4.39
N SER A 15 -16.51 -4.63 5.00
CA SER A 15 -16.00 -5.94 5.46
C SER A 15 -15.66 -6.89 4.30
N ASP A 16 -16.02 -6.54 3.06
CA ASP A 16 -15.67 -7.28 1.85
C ASP A 16 -14.41 -6.67 1.21
N PRO A 17 -13.25 -7.32 1.32
CA PRO A 17 -11.99 -6.80 0.80
C PRO A 17 -11.99 -6.64 -0.74
N LEU A 18 -12.61 -7.57 -1.48
CA LEU A 18 -12.69 -7.48 -2.94
C LEU A 18 -13.50 -6.25 -3.37
N LYS A 19 -14.67 -6.06 -2.76
CA LYS A 19 -15.50 -4.88 -3.03
C LYS A 19 -14.77 -3.60 -2.66
N SER A 20 -14.06 -3.58 -1.53
CA SER A 20 -13.30 -2.42 -1.08
C SER A 20 -12.21 -2.05 -2.08
N VAL A 21 -11.41 -3.02 -2.52
CA VAL A 21 -10.26 -2.76 -3.41
C VAL A 21 -10.71 -2.33 -4.81
N VAL A 22 -11.71 -3.00 -5.38
CA VAL A 22 -12.23 -2.68 -6.73
C VAL A 22 -12.93 -1.32 -6.73
N SER A 23 -13.81 -1.06 -5.75
CA SER A 23 -14.48 0.23 -5.64
C SER A 23 -13.49 1.37 -5.35
N GLY A 24 -12.44 1.12 -4.53
CA GLY A 24 -11.39 2.07 -4.28
C GLY A 24 -10.62 2.44 -5.55
N GLY A 25 -10.27 1.44 -6.36
CA GLY A 25 -9.68 1.65 -7.67
C GLY A 25 -10.59 2.44 -8.61
N ALA A 26 -11.89 2.12 -8.62
CA ALA A 26 -12.88 2.83 -9.43
C ALA A 26 -13.05 4.32 -9.06
N LEU A 27 -12.77 4.68 -7.82
CA LEU A 27 -12.79 6.08 -7.36
C LEU A 27 -11.49 6.84 -7.66
N ALA A 28 -10.41 6.14 -7.99
CA ALA A 28 -9.10 6.73 -8.18
C ALA A 28 -9.06 7.65 -9.41
N SER A 29 -8.34 8.75 -9.31
CA SER A 29 -8.05 9.70 -10.38
C SER A 29 -6.56 9.73 -10.76
N SER A 30 -5.73 8.96 -10.05
CA SER A 30 -4.29 8.83 -10.29
C SER A 30 -3.78 7.45 -9.87
N MET A 31 -2.60 7.08 -10.37
CA MET A 31 -1.96 5.81 -9.97
C MET A 31 -1.54 5.80 -8.50
N ALA A 32 -1.30 6.95 -7.89
CA ALA A 32 -1.07 7.05 -6.45
C ALA A 32 -2.32 6.67 -5.65
N GLU A 33 -3.51 7.03 -6.13
CA GLU A 33 -4.79 6.65 -5.51
C GLU A 33 -5.13 5.18 -5.76
N VAL A 34 -4.81 4.63 -6.94
CA VAL A 34 -4.88 3.19 -7.22
C VAL A 34 -3.97 2.41 -6.25
N PHE A 35 -2.71 2.84 -6.11
CA PHE A 35 -1.78 2.26 -5.15
C PHE A 35 -2.38 2.25 -3.74
N MET A 36 -2.90 3.39 -3.27
CA MET A 36 -3.44 3.48 -1.90
C MET A 36 -4.69 2.63 -1.70
N ALA A 37 -5.57 2.50 -2.69
CA ALA A 37 -6.72 1.60 -2.61
C ALA A 37 -6.28 0.14 -2.39
N GLY A 38 -5.31 -0.33 -3.16
CA GLY A 38 -4.73 -1.66 -3.01
C GLY A 38 -3.96 -1.82 -1.70
N TYR A 39 -3.08 -0.88 -1.39
CA TYR A 39 -2.22 -0.93 -0.21
C TYR A 39 -3.02 -0.95 1.10
N GLN A 40 -4.02 -0.08 1.25
CA GLN A 40 -4.86 -0.07 2.47
C GLN A 40 -5.67 -1.35 2.61
N THR A 41 -6.16 -1.93 1.50
CA THR A 41 -6.83 -3.24 1.54
C THR A 41 -5.86 -4.33 1.98
N ALA A 42 -4.62 -4.34 1.48
CA ALA A 42 -3.58 -5.29 1.89
C ALA A 42 -3.19 -5.12 3.37
N MET A 43 -3.08 -3.88 3.87
CA MET A 43 -2.81 -3.59 5.29
C MET A 43 -3.91 -4.17 6.21
N ARG A 44 -5.17 -4.00 5.84
CA ARG A 44 -6.31 -4.57 6.57
C ARG A 44 -6.27 -6.09 6.57
N GLN A 45 -6.14 -6.69 5.40
CA GLN A 45 -6.14 -8.15 5.23
C GLN A 45 -4.96 -8.83 5.94
N SER A 46 -3.80 -8.18 5.95
CA SER A 46 -2.58 -8.78 6.50
C SER A 46 -2.36 -8.50 7.99
N PHE A 47 -2.80 -7.34 8.48
CA PHE A 47 -2.42 -6.85 9.81
C PHE A 47 -3.60 -6.39 10.66
N GLY A 48 -4.85 -6.49 10.16
CA GLY A 48 -6.05 -6.17 10.94
C GLY A 48 -6.26 -4.68 11.19
N PHE A 49 -5.83 -3.82 10.28
CA PHE A 49 -6.11 -2.37 10.36
C PHE A 49 -7.52 -2.06 9.82
N ASP A 50 -8.55 -2.48 10.55
CA ASP A 50 -9.94 -2.48 10.07
C ASP A 50 -10.65 -1.11 10.15
N GLY A 51 -10.01 -0.12 10.77
CA GLY A 51 -10.56 1.23 10.92
C GLY A 51 -10.60 2.04 9.63
N PRO A 52 -11.25 3.22 9.65
CA PRO A 52 -11.30 4.14 8.51
C PRO A 52 -9.95 4.84 8.28
N ASP A 53 -9.07 4.79 9.26
CA ASP A 53 -7.77 5.45 9.21
C ASP A 53 -6.78 4.66 8.36
N TRP A 54 -5.91 5.41 7.68
CA TRP A 54 -4.88 4.80 6.88
C TRP A 54 -3.68 4.38 7.72
N ALA A 55 -3.15 3.20 7.39
CA ALA A 55 -1.97 2.64 8.01
C ALA A 55 -0.81 2.52 7.01
N ALA A 56 0.42 2.60 7.51
CA ALA A 56 1.62 2.34 6.71
C ALA A 56 2.54 1.33 7.38
N PHE A 57 3.07 0.39 6.60
CA PHE A 57 4.08 -0.56 7.05
C PHE A 57 5.48 0.02 6.84
N CYS A 58 6.12 0.44 7.93
CA CYS A 58 7.36 1.20 7.94
C CYS A 58 8.54 0.27 8.23
N VAL A 59 9.17 -0.26 7.19
CA VAL A 59 10.31 -1.19 7.29
C VAL A 59 11.64 -0.61 6.83
N SER A 60 11.60 0.40 5.95
CA SER A 60 12.80 0.96 5.31
C SER A 60 13.62 1.81 6.28
N GLU A 61 14.92 1.52 6.37
CA GLU A 61 15.88 2.18 7.26
C GLU A 61 17.22 2.39 6.58
N GLY A 62 18.05 3.28 7.15
CA GLY A 62 19.45 3.45 6.79
C GLY A 62 19.72 4.14 5.44
N ALA A 63 18.68 4.63 4.76
CA ALA A 63 18.86 5.44 3.56
C ALA A 63 19.30 6.87 3.94
N ASP A 64 20.07 7.52 3.07
CA ASP A 64 20.44 8.94 3.17
C ASP A 64 21.22 9.31 4.47
N GLY A 65 21.89 8.34 5.11
CA GLY A 65 22.65 8.56 6.33
C GLY A 65 21.81 8.65 7.61
N TYR A 66 20.50 8.44 7.55
CA TYR A 66 19.62 8.43 8.71
C TYR A 66 19.82 7.17 9.56
N PRO A 67 20.02 7.29 10.90
CA PRO A 67 20.17 6.13 11.76
C PRO A 67 18.88 5.29 11.79
N PRO A 68 19.00 3.95 11.77
CA PRO A 68 17.83 3.07 11.90
C PRO A 68 17.18 3.24 13.27
N VAL A 69 15.91 2.83 13.38
CA VAL A 69 15.20 2.84 14.66
C VAL A 69 15.80 1.81 15.60
N SER A 70 16.13 2.25 16.82
CA SER A 70 16.64 1.44 17.92
C SER A 70 15.79 1.62 19.17
N ILE A 71 15.88 0.64 20.08
CA ILE A 71 15.33 0.73 21.42
C ILE A 71 16.41 1.29 22.32
N ASN A 72 16.10 2.39 23.02
CA ASN A 72 16.97 3.04 24.00
C ASN A 72 17.00 2.24 25.31
N ASP A 73 17.95 2.57 26.20
CA ASP A 73 18.09 1.92 27.53
C ASP A 73 16.85 2.12 28.42
N ASP A 74 16.11 3.22 28.24
CA ASP A 74 14.85 3.52 28.93
C ASP A 74 13.62 2.83 28.30
N GLY A 75 13.81 2.04 27.24
CA GLY A 75 12.75 1.33 26.54
C GLY A 75 11.98 2.17 25.51
N THR A 76 12.38 3.41 25.27
CA THR A 76 11.81 4.25 24.20
C THR A 76 12.46 3.95 22.86
N LEU A 77 11.89 4.53 21.78
CA LEU A 77 12.38 4.39 20.41
C LEU A 77 13.02 5.69 19.92
N SER A 78 14.20 5.59 19.29
CA SER A 78 14.84 6.71 18.56
C SER A 78 15.38 6.25 17.23
N GLY A 79 15.40 7.16 16.22
CA GLY A 79 15.90 6.88 14.87
C GLY A 79 14.86 7.17 13.79
N TYR A 80 15.06 6.59 12.60
CA TYR A 80 14.27 6.95 11.42
C TYR A 80 13.71 5.75 10.67
N LYS A 81 12.47 5.91 10.16
CA LYS A 81 11.94 5.12 9.04
C LYS A 81 11.96 5.99 7.79
N THR A 82 12.71 5.56 6.79
CA THR A 82 13.07 6.41 5.65
C THR A 82 12.08 6.40 4.50
N TRP A 83 11.01 5.61 4.58
CA TRP A 83 9.95 5.58 3.59
C TRP A 83 8.59 5.30 4.23
N VAL A 84 7.65 6.20 4.03
CA VAL A 84 6.26 6.11 4.49
C VAL A 84 5.34 6.57 3.39
N ALA A 85 4.47 5.68 2.91
CA ALA A 85 3.47 6.02 1.91
C ALA A 85 2.41 6.96 2.48
N ALA A 86 1.99 7.92 1.67
CA ALA A 86 0.93 8.88 2.01
C ALA A 86 1.12 9.54 3.39
N ALA A 87 2.37 9.89 3.70
CA ALA A 87 2.78 10.30 5.05
C ALA A 87 1.99 11.49 5.60
N ALA A 88 1.52 12.39 4.72
CA ALA A 88 0.72 13.55 5.12
C ALA A 88 -0.62 13.15 5.78
N VAL A 89 -1.17 11.98 5.46
CA VAL A 89 -2.55 11.60 5.82
C VAL A 89 -2.64 10.26 6.56
N THR A 90 -1.55 9.50 6.64
CA THR A 90 -1.49 8.24 7.38
C THR A 90 -1.58 8.49 8.88
N GLN A 91 -2.42 7.73 9.57
CA GLN A 91 -2.73 7.92 11.00
C GLN A 91 -2.07 6.86 11.89
N GLN A 92 -1.76 5.70 11.32
CA GLN A 92 -1.18 4.58 12.05
C GLN A 92 0.07 4.05 11.33
N PHE A 93 1.10 3.75 12.09
CA PHE A 93 2.37 3.26 11.56
C PHE A 93 2.71 1.90 12.18
N LEU A 94 2.75 0.87 11.36
CA LEU A 94 3.30 -0.44 11.75
C LEU A 94 4.80 -0.42 11.51
N LEU A 95 5.57 -0.29 12.58
CA LEU A 95 7.02 -0.22 12.52
C LEU A 95 7.64 -1.60 12.74
N LYS A 96 8.59 -1.95 11.90
CA LYS A 96 9.54 -3.02 12.21
C LYS A 96 10.73 -2.43 12.94
N VAL A 97 11.05 -2.91 14.15
CA VAL A 97 12.22 -2.50 14.95
C VAL A 97 13.12 -3.71 15.15
N GLY A 98 14.41 -3.55 14.93
CA GLY A 98 15.38 -4.65 15.00
C GLY A 98 15.43 -5.53 13.76
N ARG A 99 16.22 -6.60 13.81
CA ARG A 99 16.53 -7.48 12.68
C ARG A 99 16.36 -8.96 13.02
N GLY A 100 16.17 -9.78 12.01
CA GLY A 100 16.11 -11.24 12.13
C GLY A 100 15.00 -11.72 13.04
N ALA A 101 15.32 -12.65 13.94
CA ALA A 101 14.38 -13.24 14.90
C ALA A 101 13.98 -12.30 16.05
N GLU A 102 14.79 -11.28 16.30
CA GLU A 102 14.55 -10.28 17.35
C GLU A 102 13.71 -9.09 16.89
N ALA A 103 13.31 -9.08 15.61
CA ALA A 103 12.49 -8.02 15.06
C ALA A 103 11.14 -7.95 15.80
N ARG A 104 10.78 -6.76 16.24
CA ARG A 104 9.48 -6.44 16.84
C ARG A 104 8.66 -5.61 15.87
N TYR A 105 7.35 -5.75 15.95
CA TYR A 105 6.41 -5.00 15.13
C TYR A 105 5.51 -4.20 16.07
N LEU A 106 5.60 -2.88 15.97
CA LEU A 106 4.98 -1.94 16.90
C LEU A 106 4.02 -1.04 16.13
N VAL A 107 2.86 -0.77 16.70
CA VAL A 107 1.92 0.19 16.13
C VAL A 107 2.07 1.51 16.86
N LEU A 108 2.35 2.58 16.11
CA LEU A 108 2.36 3.94 16.62
C LEU A 108 1.23 4.74 15.97
N ALA A 109 0.57 5.56 16.79
CA ALA A 109 -0.35 6.57 16.28
C ALA A 109 0.43 7.79 15.76
N ARG A 110 -0.17 8.53 14.84
CA ARG A 110 0.43 9.75 14.24
C ARG A 110 0.80 10.81 15.27
N ASP A 111 0.01 10.92 16.31
CA ASP A 111 0.14 11.90 17.40
C ASP A 111 0.98 11.40 18.58
N ALA A 112 1.69 10.26 18.43
CA ALA A 112 2.55 9.74 19.47
C ALA A 112 3.62 10.79 19.88
N PRO A 113 3.77 11.12 21.16
CA PRO A 113 4.77 12.07 21.62
C PRO A 113 6.17 11.67 21.18
N GLY A 114 6.93 12.61 20.63
CA GLY A 114 8.28 12.39 20.09
C GLY A 114 8.32 11.87 18.65
N LEU A 115 7.17 11.57 18.02
CA LEU A 115 7.10 11.21 16.61
C LEU A 115 6.92 12.46 15.76
N THR A 116 7.77 12.62 14.75
CA THR A 116 7.68 13.68 13.75
C THR A 116 7.62 13.08 12.35
N ILE A 117 6.79 13.65 11.49
CA ILE A 117 6.68 13.27 10.08
C ILE A 117 7.35 14.33 9.24
N GLU A 118 8.38 13.92 8.51
CA GLU A 118 9.10 14.77 7.57
C GLU A 118 8.71 14.39 6.15
N MET A 119 8.09 15.31 5.42
CA MET A 119 7.76 15.08 4.01
C MET A 119 9.03 15.08 3.17
N LYS A 120 9.16 14.12 2.27
CA LYS A 120 10.24 14.10 1.26
C LYS A 120 9.92 15.10 0.15
N ALA A 121 10.97 15.52 -0.55
CA ALA A 121 10.80 16.27 -1.80
C ALA A 121 9.94 15.45 -2.77
N GLU A 122 9.19 16.14 -3.60
CA GLU A 122 8.31 15.52 -4.58
C GLU A 122 9.09 14.57 -5.49
N ALA A 123 8.64 13.33 -5.56
CA ALA A 123 9.28 12.32 -6.38
C ALA A 123 8.77 12.41 -7.82
N GLU A 124 9.60 12.05 -8.79
CA GLU A 124 9.17 11.94 -10.19
C GLU A 124 8.13 10.83 -10.39
N PHE A 125 8.16 9.81 -9.55
CA PHE A 125 7.28 8.65 -9.59
C PHE A 125 6.22 8.75 -8.48
N LEU A 126 4.95 8.69 -8.84
CA LEU A 126 3.80 8.83 -7.95
C LEU A 126 3.90 10.08 -7.03
N PRO A 127 4.16 11.27 -7.57
CA PRO A 127 4.35 12.47 -6.73
C PRO A 127 3.13 12.76 -5.84
N GLU A 128 1.92 12.42 -6.32
CA GLU A 128 0.67 12.60 -5.59
C GLU A 128 0.57 11.69 -4.35
N LEU A 129 1.42 10.67 -4.23
CA LEU A 129 1.44 9.77 -3.07
C LEU A 129 1.86 10.50 -1.79
N GLY A 130 2.75 11.47 -1.91
CA GLY A 130 3.24 12.22 -0.75
C GLY A 130 4.04 11.32 0.20
N VAL A 131 5.22 10.88 -0.24
CA VAL A 131 6.11 10.05 0.58
C VAL A 131 6.79 10.88 1.65
N GLY A 132 6.92 10.33 2.85
CA GLY A 132 7.63 10.93 3.97
C GLY A 132 8.59 9.97 4.65
N ARG A 133 9.14 10.43 5.76
CA ARG A 133 9.89 9.65 6.75
C ARG A 133 9.34 9.92 8.14
N LEU A 134 9.54 8.97 9.05
CA LEU A 134 9.31 9.17 10.48
C LEU A 134 10.63 9.43 11.17
N ALA A 135 10.68 10.47 11.97
CA ALA A 135 11.71 10.73 12.94
C ALA A 135 11.12 10.40 14.34
N LEU A 136 11.82 9.57 15.09
CA LEU A 136 11.45 9.18 16.44
C LEU A 136 12.50 9.71 17.41
N ASP A 137 12.05 10.43 18.41
CA ASP A 137 12.87 10.95 19.49
C ASP A 137 12.23 10.56 20.84
N HIS A 138 12.77 9.52 21.47
CA HIS A 138 12.28 8.96 22.75
C HIS A 138 10.77 8.63 22.72
N VAL A 139 10.27 8.07 21.60
CA VAL A 139 8.88 7.66 21.45
C VAL A 139 8.62 6.42 22.30
N PHE A 140 7.58 6.43 23.13
CA PHE A 140 7.17 5.25 23.86
C PHE A 140 6.78 4.12 22.92
N MET A 141 7.22 2.90 23.23
CA MET A 141 6.81 1.73 22.47
C MET A 141 5.30 1.56 22.57
N GLY A 142 4.63 1.60 21.41
CA GLY A 142 3.22 1.27 21.30
C GLY A 142 2.98 -0.24 21.50
N PRO A 143 1.72 -0.68 21.41
CA PRO A 143 1.41 -2.10 21.48
C PRO A 143 2.17 -2.89 20.42
N ALA A 144 2.75 -4.02 20.84
CA ALA A 144 3.41 -4.93 19.92
C ALA A 144 2.37 -5.81 19.23
N LEU A 145 2.47 -5.93 17.92
CA LEU A 145 1.75 -6.95 17.15
C LEU A 145 2.60 -8.22 17.11
N THR A 146 1.99 -9.32 17.51
CA THR A 146 2.57 -10.64 17.25
C THR A 146 2.26 -11.00 15.80
N LEU A 147 3.23 -10.79 14.92
CA LEU A 147 3.11 -11.13 13.51
C LEU A 147 3.83 -12.44 13.24
N ASP A 148 3.14 -13.37 12.58
CA ASP A 148 3.74 -14.58 12.08
C ASP A 148 4.70 -14.23 10.92
N ARG A 149 5.83 -14.94 10.88
CA ARG A 149 6.81 -14.81 9.81
C ARG A 149 6.20 -15.12 8.43
N SER A 150 5.19 -15.99 8.37
CA SER A 150 4.45 -16.29 7.15
C SER A 150 3.65 -15.09 6.66
N GLN A 151 2.95 -14.35 7.55
CA GLN A 151 2.21 -13.12 7.22
C GLN A 151 3.14 -12.07 6.61
N LEU A 152 4.31 -11.86 7.22
CA LEU A 152 5.30 -10.90 6.72
C LEU A 152 5.85 -11.26 5.35
N LYS A 153 6.07 -12.56 5.08
CA LYS A 153 6.50 -13.05 3.77
C LYS A 153 5.40 -13.00 2.73
N ALA A 154 4.15 -13.14 3.15
CA ALA A 154 2.99 -13.09 2.28
C ALA A 154 2.63 -11.66 1.87
N PHE A 155 2.86 -10.67 2.75
CA PHE A 155 2.43 -9.29 2.56
C PHE A 155 2.76 -8.71 1.18
N PRO A 156 3.99 -8.80 0.63
CA PRO A 156 4.29 -8.23 -0.69
C PRO A 156 3.42 -8.80 -1.82
N LYS A 157 3.04 -10.08 -1.73
CA LYS A 157 2.16 -10.72 -2.73
C LYS A 157 0.70 -10.34 -2.54
N ILE A 158 0.25 -10.23 -1.29
CA ILE A 158 -1.08 -9.73 -0.96
C ILE A 158 -1.23 -8.29 -1.46
N GLU A 159 -0.23 -7.46 -1.18
CA GLU A 159 -0.15 -6.08 -1.65
C GLU A 159 -0.23 -6.01 -3.19
N ALA A 160 0.56 -6.83 -3.88
CA ALA A 160 0.53 -6.90 -5.34
C ALA A 160 -0.85 -7.26 -5.88
N GLY A 161 -1.48 -8.31 -5.34
CA GLY A 161 -2.83 -8.73 -5.74
C GLY A 161 -3.86 -7.62 -5.54
N CYS A 162 -3.82 -6.97 -4.38
CA CYS A 162 -4.72 -5.85 -4.08
C CYS A 162 -4.50 -4.66 -5.02
N ILE A 163 -3.25 -4.29 -5.31
CA ILE A 163 -2.96 -3.16 -6.22
C ILE A 163 -3.40 -3.48 -7.65
N LEU A 164 -3.18 -4.71 -8.12
CA LEU A 164 -3.63 -5.13 -9.44
C LEU A 164 -5.17 -5.17 -9.54
N LEU A 165 -5.87 -5.59 -8.49
CA LEU A 165 -7.35 -5.54 -8.45
C LEU A 165 -7.87 -4.10 -8.37
N ALA A 166 -7.20 -3.20 -7.63
CA ALA A 166 -7.52 -1.77 -7.64
C ALA A 166 -7.33 -1.18 -9.05
N PHE A 167 -6.27 -1.56 -9.73
CA PHE A 167 -6.01 -1.14 -11.10
C PHE A 167 -7.10 -1.60 -12.07
N LEU A 168 -7.59 -2.84 -11.97
CA LEU A 168 -8.74 -3.31 -12.76
C LEU A 168 -10.01 -2.50 -12.46
N GLY A 169 -10.28 -2.18 -11.19
CA GLY A 169 -11.38 -1.28 -10.82
C GLY A 169 -11.26 0.10 -11.46
N PHE A 170 -10.05 0.65 -11.48
CA PHE A 170 -9.75 1.89 -12.19
C PHE A 170 -10.02 1.78 -13.69
N LEU A 171 -9.52 0.74 -14.36
CA LEU A 171 -9.75 0.51 -15.79
C LEU A 171 -11.24 0.38 -16.12
N GLN A 172 -11.97 -0.37 -15.29
CA GLN A 172 -13.42 -0.55 -15.48
C GLN A 172 -14.18 0.78 -15.39
N ALA A 173 -13.87 1.61 -14.41
CA ALA A 173 -14.48 2.93 -14.25
C ALA A 173 -14.15 3.90 -15.40
N ASN A 174 -13.00 3.69 -16.06
CA ASN A 174 -12.55 4.47 -17.22
C ASN A 174 -12.94 3.83 -18.57
N GLY A 175 -13.98 2.98 -18.60
CA GLY A 175 -14.61 2.51 -19.82
C GLY A 175 -14.13 1.14 -20.34
N ARG A 176 -13.14 0.51 -19.69
CA ARG A 176 -12.66 -0.85 -20.03
C ARG A 176 -13.61 -1.90 -19.45
N ARG A 177 -14.70 -2.18 -20.18
CA ARG A 177 -15.74 -3.13 -19.71
C ARG A 177 -15.29 -4.59 -19.72
N ASP A 178 -14.34 -4.93 -20.55
CA ASP A 178 -13.76 -6.26 -20.72
C ASP A 178 -13.04 -6.76 -19.45
N VAL A 179 -12.54 -5.85 -18.60
CA VAL A 179 -11.89 -6.22 -17.34
C VAL A 179 -12.86 -6.70 -16.24
N GLY A 180 -14.16 -6.45 -16.40
CA GLY A 180 -15.18 -6.91 -15.44
C GLY A 180 -15.18 -8.43 -15.25
N ALA A 181 -15.09 -9.19 -16.35
CA ALA A 181 -15.02 -10.64 -16.29
C ALA A 181 -13.76 -11.15 -15.56
N ILE A 182 -12.63 -10.44 -15.68
CA ILE A 182 -11.39 -10.76 -14.95
C ILE A 182 -11.61 -10.57 -13.44
N ILE A 183 -12.21 -9.44 -13.05
CA ILE A 183 -12.52 -9.14 -11.64
C ILE A 183 -13.44 -10.21 -11.05
N GLU A 184 -14.53 -10.56 -11.76
CA GLU A 184 -15.52 -11.52 -11.28
C GLU A 184 -14.93 -12.94 -11.15
N THR A 185 -14.04 -13.35 -12.06
CA THR A 185 -13.50 -14.70 -12.10
C THR A 185 -12.30 -14.87 -11.17
N LEU A 186 -11.31 -13.96 -11.23
CA LEU A 186 -10.05 -14.10 -10.51
C LEU A 186 -10.04 -13.35 -9.17
N GLY A 187 -10.81 -12.28 -9.04
CA GLY A 187 -10.84 -11.47 -7.82
C GLY A 187 -11.14 -12.26 -6.56
N PRO A 188 -12.24 -13.03 -6.48
CA PRO A 188 -12.55 -13.86 -5.30
C PRO A 188 -11.45 -14.86 -4.96
N GLN A 189 -10.82 -15.47 -5.97
CA GLN A 189 -9.76 -16.46 -5.78
C GLN A 189 -8.49 -15.82 -5.23
N VAL A 190 -8.08 -14.65 -5.78
CA VAL A 190 -6.91 -13.89 -5.29
C VAL A 190 -7.12 -13.41 -3.86
N MET A 191 -8.34 -12.99 -3.50
CA MET A 191 -8.63 -12.53 -2.14
C MET A 191 -8.68 -13.68 -1.13
N ALA A 192 -9.19 -14.85 -1.54
CA ALA A 192 -9.26 -16.04 -0.69
C ALA A 192 -7.90 -16.72 -0.51
N GLU A 193 -7.10 -16.77 -1.59
CA GLU A 193 -5.80 -17.44 -1.62
C GLU A 193 -4.74 -16.54 -2.29
N PRO A 194 -4.25 -15.49 -1.59
CA PRO A 194 -3.36 -14.49 -2.17
C PRO A 194 -2.01 -15.01 -2.65
N LEU A 195 -1.62 -16.21 -2.24
CA LEU A 195 -0.39 -16.89 -2.68
C LEU A 195 -0.67 -17.99 -3.72
N GLY A 196 -1.93 -18.17 -4.09
CA GLY A 196 -2.38 -19.18 -5.03
C GLY A 196 -2.09 -18.86 -6.49
N PRO A 197 -2.41 -19.81 -7.41
CA PRO A 197 -2.16 -19.66 -8.84
C PRO A 197 -2.94 -18.49 -9.47
N ALA A 198 -4.13 -18.17 -8.96
CA ALA A 198 -4.97 -17.08 -9.47
C ALA A 198 -4.26 -15.70 -9.48
N LEU A 199 -3.30 -15.48 -8.59
CA LEU A 199 -2.50 -14.25 -8.60
C LEU A 199 -1.63 -14.13 -9.86
N LYS A 200 -1.03 -15.23 -10.32
CA LYS A 200 -0.26 -15.25 -11.58
C LYS A 200 -1.17 -15.10 -12.79
N GLU A 201 -2.33 -15.74 -12.77
CA GLU A 201 -3.33 -15.62 -13.82
C GLU A 201 -3.85 -14.18 -13.92
N LEU A 202 -4.08 -13.51 -12.79
CA LEU A 202 -4.44 -12.10 -12.74
C LEU A 202 -3.35 -11.22 -13.36
N ALA A 203 -2.09 -11.45 -13.00
CA ALA A 203 -0.97 -10.70 -13.56
C ALA A 203 -0.87 -10.87 -15.08
N LEU A 204 -1.01 -12.09 -15.58
CA LEU A 204 -1.00 -12.40 -17.02
C LEU A 204 -2.19 -11.75 -17.74
N ALA A 205 -3.39 -11.82 -17.16
CA ALA A 205 -4.58 -11.21 -17.72
C ALA A 205 -4.40 -9.67 -17.87
N ILE A 206 -3.86 -9.01 -16.85
CA ILE A 206 -3.57 -7.57 -16.90
C ILE A 206 -2.49 -7.27 -17.95
N GLN A 207 -1.42 -8.07 -18.01
CA GLN A 207 -0.37 -7.88 -19.03
C GLN A 207 -0.95 -7.95 -20.45
N ASN A 208 -1.85 -8.89 -20.70
CA ASN A 208 -2.53 -9.01 -21.99
C ASN A 208 -3.44 -7.80 -22.30
N GLN A 209 -4.07 -7.20 -21.28
CA GLN A 209 -4.87 -5.97 -21.43
C GLN A 209 -4.02 -4.74 -21.78
N LEU A 210 -2.75 -4.72 -21.35
CA LEU A 210 -1.84 -3.60 -21.59
C LEU A 210 -1.10 -3.67 -22.93
N VAL A 211 -1.13 -4.84 -23.60
CA VAL A 211 -0.48 -5.01 -24.92
C VAL A 211 -1.29 -4.30 -26.01
N GLY A 212 -0.68 -3.29 -26.61
CA GLY A 212 -1.26 -2.58 -27.77
C GLY A 212 -2.30 -1.50 -27.44
N ASP A 213 -2.38 -1.07 -26.17
CA ASP A 213 -3.39 -0.13 -25.72
C ASP A 213 -2.88 1.32 -25.70
N SER A 214 -3.03 2.01 -26.83
CA SER A 214 -2.77 3.46 -26.96
C SER A 214 -3.86 4.32 -26.28
N ASP A 215 -5.03 3.75 -26.01
CA ASP A 215 -6.18 4.51 -25.49
C ASP A 215 -6.09 4.76 -23.98
N LEU A 216 -5.27 3.99 -23.27
CA LEU A 216 -5.00 4.24 -21.84
C LEU A 216 -4.38 5.62 -21.60
N ASP A 217 -3.54 6.08 -22.51
CA ASP A 217 -2.84 7.36 -22.39
C ASP A 217 -3.80 8.57 -22.42
N VAL A 218 -4.92 8.44 -23.11
CA VAL A 218 -5.93 9.51 -23.22
C VAL A 218 -6.80 9.63 -21.97
N SER A 219 -7.06 8.52 -21.29
CA SER A 219 -7.92 8.47 -20.10
C SER A 219 -7.17 8.67 -18.78
N MET A 220 -5.85 8.44 -18.77
CA MET A 220 -5.01 8.49 -17.58
C MET A 220 -3.99 9.62 -17.64
N ARG A 221 -4.30 10.71 -16.96
CA ARG A 221 -3.31 11.78 -16.77
C ARG A 221 -2.06 11.19 -16.11
N TYR A 222 -0.91 11.30 -16.80
CA TYR A 222 0.40 10.82 -16.34
C TYR A 222 0.62 9.29 -16.39
N TRP A 223 -0.14 8.55 -17.21
CA TRP A 223 0.05 7.11 -17.37
C TRP A 223 1.50 6.73 -17.73
N GLU A 224 2.09 7.39 -18.73
CA GLU A 224 3.48 7.16 -19.15
C GLU A 224 4.47 7.24 -17.98
N ARG A 225 4.28 8.20 -17.07
CA ARG A 225 5.12 8.40 -15.88
C ARG A 225 4.93 7.27 -14.86
N ASP A 226 3.69 6.89 -14.61
CA ASP A 226 3.32 6.11 -13.43
C ASP A 226 3.02 4.63 -13.75
N ARG A 227 2.97 4.23 -15.05
CA ARG A 227 2.72 2.83 -15.45
C ARG A 227 3.72 1.85 -14.83
N ARG A 228 4.93 2.30 -14.53
CA ARG A 228 5.94 1.48 -13.89
C ARG A 228 5.50 0.91 -12.54
N LEU A 229 4.49 1.47 -11.88
CA LEU A 229 3.87 0.87 -10.70
C LEU A 229 3.35 -0.53 -11.04
N ILE A 230 2.53 -0.63 -12.08
CA ILE A 230 1.94 -1.89 -12.51
C ILE A 230 3.04 -2.82 -13.04
N ASP A 231 3.98 -2.30 -13.85
CA ASP A 231 5.11 -3.08 -14.39
C ASP A 231 5.96 -3.71 -13.28
N GLN A 232 6.18 -3.01 -12.14
CA GLN A 232 6.91 -3.55 -11.00
C GLN A 232 6.19 -4.74 -10.36
N TYR A 233 4.87 -4.62 -10.14
CA TYR A 233 4.09 -5.72 -9.57
C TYR A 233 3.96 -6.90 -10.51
N LEU A 234 3.77 -6.68 -11.81
CA LEU A 234 3.77 -7.73 -12.82
C LEU A 234 5.11 -8.49 -12.85
N LYS A 235 6.24 -7.77 -12.82
CA LYS A 235 7.60 -8.38 -12.75
C LYS A 235 7.82 -9.18 -11.47
N MET A 236 7.30 -8.74 -10.35
CA MET A 236 7.44 -9.46 -9.08
C MET A 236 6.67 -10.80 -9.09
N LEU A 237 5.63 -10.91 -9.90
CA LEU A 237 4.75 -12.09 -9.97
C LEU A 237 5.11 -13.05 -11.13
N ALA A 238 5.89 -12.59 -12.11
CA ALA A 238 6.38 -13.43 -13.21
C ALA A 238 7.40 -14.46 -12.70
#